data_8144802dbc1364979c157a4b7b19be7c
#
_entry.id   8144802dbc1364979c157a4b7b19be7c
#
_cell.length_a   1.000
_cell.length_b   1.000
_cell.length_c   1.000
_cell.angle_alpha   90.00
_cell.angle_beta   90.00
_cell.angle_gamma   90.00
#
_symmetry.space_group_name_H-M   'P 1'
#
loop_
_entity.id
_entity.type
_entity.pdbx_description
1 polymer ?
#
loop_
_entity_poly.entity_id
_entity_poly.type
_entity_poly.pdbx_seq_one_letter_code
_entity_poly.pdbx_strand_id
1 'polypeptide(L)'
;MHPLLSRRSLASLGLLLALPLVRPAVAAADKPVDGKESADLDTSPPPGIDISKLDEYERKVFFRVVNREPSSCGKGHSLIYSVKHDPGCKRSVYAVKFVAKLVDSGYTESEVSEELQKRYRDAVHKDIDVSRAPTKGPAEARVTLVEFVDYECPHCRSAQALMRQVLDNYPRQVRLCFKHFPLGSHTNSRLAAEAATAAQKQGKFWPYSDKVWANADNLTPAVLEKIAKEVGLDVARWRSDLNSEEIKAAVTQDKSEGTALGINSTPTIYLNGRKYAGRHDIESISDWVDEELGK
;
A
#
# COMPACT_ATOMS: atom_id res chain seq x y z
N MET A 1 -48.95 45.77 45.56
CA MET A 1 -49.51 46.74 44.64
C MET A 1 -49.21 46.33 43.20
N HIS A 2 -50.27 45.86 42.50
CA HIS A 2 -50.27 45.67 41.05
C HIS A 2 -50.37 47.01 40.33
N PRO A 3 -50.03 47.15 39.05
CA PRO A 3 -50.92 46.64 38.00
C PRO A 3 -50.23 46.04 36.78
N LEU A 4 -50.93 45.11 36.23
CA LEU A 4 -51.32 44.67 34.89
C LEU A 4 -51.17 45.68 33.75
N LEU A 5 -50.76 45.23 32.58
CA LEU A 5 -51.14 45.55 31.19
C LEU A 5 -50.07 45.00 30.26
N SER A 6 -50.24 44.37 29.09
CA SER A 6 -51.37 44.09 28.22
C SER A 6 -50.77 43.25 27.06
N ARG A 7 -51.49 42.23 26.63
CA ARG A 7 -51.18 41.40 25.45
C ARG A 7 -51.28 42.27 24.18
N ARG A 8 -50.29 42.12 23.29
CA ARG A 8 -50.53 42.27 21.84
C ARG A 8 -49.81 41.14 21.09
N SER A 9 -50.60 40.27 20.51
CA SER A 9 -50.22 39.27 19.52
C SER A 9 -49.74 39.97 18.24
N LEU A 10 -48.57 39.63 17.76
CA LEU A 10 -48.16 39.90 16.38
C LEU A 10 -47.87 38.54 15.73
N ALA A 11 -48.79 38.13 14.86
CA ALA A 11 -48.60 37.01 13.97
C ALA A 11 -47.54 37.39 12.92
N SER A 12 -46.37 36.75 12.99
CA SER A 12 -45.37 36.85 11.94
C SER A 12 -45.54 35.68 10.99
N LEU A 13 -46.01 35.98 9.81
CA LEU A 13 -46.08 35.10 8.67
C LEU A 13 -44.64 34.73 8.28
N GLY A 14 -44.21 33.53 8.64
CA GLY A 14 -42.93 32.97 8.19
C GLY A 14 -43.01 32.50 6.74
N LEU A 15 -42.43 33.26 5.85
CA LEU A 15 -42.24 32.90 4.45
C LEU A 15 -41.13 31.80 4.41
N LEU A 16 -41.52 30.54 4.26
CA LEU A 16 -40.63 29.43 3.99
C LEU A 16 -40.07 29.56 2.56
N LEU A 17 -38.90 30.19 2.45
CA LEU A 17 -38.08 30.11 1.24
C LEU A 17 -37.54 28.68 1.11
N ALA A 18 -38.17 27.90 0.26
CA ALA A 18 -37.62 26.62 -0.19
C ALA A 18 -36.35 26.88 -1.01
N LEU A 19 -35.19 26.64 -0.38
CA LEU A 19 -33.93 26.52 -1.11
C LEU A 19 -33.96 25.30 -2.02
N PRO A 20 -33.64 25.44 -3.32
CA PRO A 20 -33.54 24.27 -4.18
C PRO A 20 -32.38 23.41 -3.69
N LEU A 21 -32.65 22.13 -3.39
CA LEU A 21 -31.68 21.10 -3.22
C LEU A 21 -30.84 21.00 -4.51
N VAL A 22 -29.64 21.59 -4.50
CA VAL A 22 -28.65 21.38 -5.54
C VAL A 22 -28.19 19.91 -5.38
N ARG A 23 -28.74 19.02 -6.21
CA ARG A 23 -28.18 17.70 -6.40
C ARG A 23 -26.76 17.86 -6.93
N PRO A 24 -25.75 17.17 -6.35
CA PRO A 24 -24.43 17.14 -6.99
C PRO A 24 -24.62 16.58 -8.40
N ALA A 25 -24.12 17.30 -9.38
CA ALA A 25 -24.07 16.82 -10.74
C ALA A 25 -23.30 15.51 -10.75
N VAL A 26 -24.02 14.43 -11.09
CA VAL A 26 -23.37 13.18 -11.52
C VAL A 26 -22.49 13.58 -12.70
N ALA A 27 -21.18 13.37 -12.55
CA ALA A 27 -20.22 13.64 -13.59
C ALA A 27 -20.73 13.03 -14.91
N ALA A 28 -20.69 13.85 -15.94
CA ALA A 28 -21.14 13.46 -17.26
C ALA A 28 -20.44 12.17 -17.66
N ALA A 29 -21.24 11.17 -18.00
CA ALA A 29 -20.74 9.97 -18.66
C ALA A 29 -19.85 10.39 -19.83
N ASP A 30 -18.63 9.85 -19.88
CA ASP A 30 -17.71 10.01 -20.99
C ASP A 30 -18.48 9.83 -22.30
N LYS A 31 -18.47 10.87 -23.14
CA LYS A 31 -19.00 10.74 -24.48
C LYS A 31 -18.22 9.65 -25.20
N PRO A 32 -18.87 8.74 -25.94
CA PRO A 32 -18.15 7.78 -26.76
C PRO A 32 -17.18 8.54 -27.66
N VAL A 33 -15.91 8.25 -27.53
CA VAL A 33 -14.87 8.79 -28.41
C VAL A 33 -15.17 8.26 -29.82
N ASP A 34 -15.25 9.19 -30.78
CA ASP A 34 -15.63 8.94 -32.18
C ASP A 34 -14.96 7.72 -32.77
N GLY A 35 -15.75 6.92 -33.50
CA GLY A 35 -15.42 5.60 -34.07
C GLY A 35 -14.35 5.55 -35.17
N LYS A 36 -13.37 6.45 -35.16
CA LYS A 36 -12.21 6.41 -36.05
C LYS A 36 -10.91 5.87 -35.42
N GLU A 37 -10.90 5.65 -34.12
CA GLU A 37 -9.67 5.25 -33.39
C GLU A 37 -9.49 3.73 -33.22
N SER A 38 -10.43 2.90 -33.67
CA SER A 38 -10.34 1.44 -33.48
C SER A 38 -9.67 0.68 -34.65
N ALA A 39 -9.31 1.36 -35.75
CA ALA A 39 -8.88 0.69 -36.97
C ALA A 39 -7.39 0.24 -36.97
N ASP A 40 -6.55 0.76 -36.04
CA ASP A 40 -5.11 0.51 -36.03
C ASP A 40 -4.56 -0.08 -34.72
N LEU A 41 -5.42 -0.58 -33.83
CA LEU A 41 -4.94 -1.20 -32.61
C LEU A 41 -4.36 -2.59 -32.87
N ASP A 42 -3.14 -2.83 -32.39
CA ASP A 42 -2.59 -4.19 -32.34
C ASP A 42 -3.31 -5.02 -31.30
N THR A 43 -4.22 -5.88 -31.73
CA THR A 43 -5.03 -6.78 -30.90
C THR A 43 -4.50 -8.19 -30.84
N SER A 44 -3.34 -8.47 -31.42
CA SER A 44 -2.71 -9.77 -31.29
C SER A 44 -2.12 -9.97 -29.89
N PRO A 45 -2.31 -11.13 -29.25
CA PRO A 45 -1.86 -11.39 -27.88
C PRO A 45 -0.37 -11.10 -27.70
N PRO A 46 0.02 -10.39 -26.61
CA PRO A 46 1.43 -10.17 -26.32
C PRO A 46 2.10 -11.47 -25.87
N PRO A 47 3.35 -11.75 -26.30
CA PRO A 47 4.05 -12.97 -25.95
C PRO A 47 4.30 -13.08 -24.45
N GLY A 48 4.01 -14.27 -23.88
CA GLY A 48 4.25 -14.57 -22.47
C GLY A 48 3.29 -13.91 -21.48
N ILE A 49 2.16 -13.35 -21.96
CA ILE A 49 1.14 -12.72 -21.11
C ILE A 49 -0.20 -13.40 -21.34
N ASP A 50 -0.73 -14.00 -20.28
CA ASP A 50 -2.03 -14.68 -20.33
C ASP A 50 -3.16 -13.66 -20.16
N ILE A 51 -3.97 -13.53 -21.18
CA ILE A 51 -5.20 -12.73 -21.20
C ILE A 51 -6.43 -13.58 -21.50
N SER A 52 -6.34 -14.90 -21.34
CA SER A 52 -7.43 -15.84 -21.63
C SER A 52 -8.64 -15.67 -20.70
N LYS A 53 -8.40 -15.19 -19.49
CA LYS A 53 -9.43 -14.95 -18.47
C LYS A 53 -10.26 -13.69 -18.74
N LEU A 54 -9.71 -12.72 -19.49
CA LEU A 54 -10.40 -11.48 -19.79
C LEU A 54 -11.61 -11.74 -20.69
N ASP A 55 -12.75 -11.17 -20.35
CA ASP A 55 -13.94 -11.18 -21.18
C ASP A 55 -13.78 -10.26 -22.43
N GLU A 56 -14.82 -10.16 -23.28
CA GLU A 56 -14.75 -9.37 -24.50
C GLU A 56 -14.58 -7.86 -24.23
N TYR A 57 -15.25 -7.34 -23.20
CA TYR A 57 -15.14 -5.92 -22.81
C TYR A 57 -13.76 -5.63 -22.21
N GLU A 58 -13.31 -6.46 -21.30
CA GLU A 58 -12.01 -6.38 -20.66
C GLU A 58 -10.86 -6.44 -21.67
N ARG A 59 -10.94 -7.33 -22.67
CA ARG A 59 -9.96 -7.38 -23.77
C ARG A 59 -9.93 -6.08 -24.57
N LYS A 60 -11.08 -5.46 -24.83
CA LYS A 60 -11.12 -4.15 -25.50
C LYS A 60 -10.44 -3.07 -24.66
N VAL A 61 -10.68 -3.03 -23.37
CA VAL A 61 -10.00 -2.11 -22.43
C VAL A 61 -8.49 -2.39 -22.44
N PHE A 62 -8.09 -3.64 -22.25
CA PHE A 62 -6.68 -4.06 -22.25
C PHE A 62 -5.95 -3.58 -23.51
N PHE A 63 -6.45 -3.90 -24.70
CA PHE A 63 -5.78 -3.53 -25.93
C PHE A 63 -5.75 -2.03 -26.17
N ARG A 64 -6.78 -1.28 -25.77
CA ARG A 64 -6.73 0.18 -25.84
C ARG A 64 -5.62 0.76 -24.97
N VAL A 65 -5.52 0.31 -23.73
CA VAL A 65 -4.47 0.78 -22.80
C VAL A 65 -3.09 0.44 -23.35
N VAL A 66 -2.79 -0.81 -23.66
CA VAL A 66 -1.43 -1.22 -24.06
C VAL A 66 -0.96 -0.62 -25.39
N ASN A 67 -1.89 -0.21 -26.26
CA ASN A 67 -1.57 0.49 -27.50
C ASN A 67 -1.35 2.00 -27.29
N ARG A 68 -2.02 2.63 -26.32
CA ARG A 68 -1.94 4.07 -26.04
C ARG A 68 -0.83 4.43 -25.08
N GLU A 69 -0.66 3.61 -24.04
CA GLU A 69 0.33 3.88 -23.01
C GLU A 69 1.76 3.73 -23.57
N PRO A 70 2.64 4.70 -23.28
CA PRO A 70 4.01 4.63 -23.77
C PRO A 70 4.81 3.54 -23.04
N SER A 71 5.87 3.09 -23.71
CA SER A 71 6.84 2.15 -23.15
C SER A 71 7.28 2.53 -21.74
N SER A 72 7.33 1.55 -20.84
CA SER A 72 7.82 1.75 -19.47
C SER A 72 9.35 2.00 -19.39
N CYS A 73 10.06 1.91 -20.49
CA CYS A 73 11.48 2.23 -20.62
C CYS A 73 11.73 3.63 -21.23
N GLY A 74 10.72 4.50 -21.28
CA GLY A 74 10.86 5.87 -21.77
C GLY A 74 11.07 6.00 -23.28
N LYS A 75 10.78 4.95 -24.07
CA LYS A 75 10.89 4.98 -25.54
C LYS A 75 9.58 5.50 -26.16
N GLY A 76 9.67 6.11 -27.34
CA GLY A 76 8.55 6.77 -28.00
C GLY A 76 7.51 5.86 -28.67
N HIS A 77 7.43 4.58 -28.29
CA HIS A 77 6.45 3.63 -28.80
C HIS A 77 5.57 3.08 -27.67
N SER A 78 4.51 2.37 -28.01
CA SER A 78 3.54 1.86 -27.04
C SER A 78 4.05 0.66 -26.24
N LEU A 79 3.34 0.33 -25.14
CA LEU A 79 3.64 -0.85 -24.31
C LEU A 79 3.57 -2.14 -25.12
N ILE A 80 2.54 -2.32 -25.95
CA ILE A 80 2.37 -3.54 -26.76
C ILE A 80 3.51 -3.69 -27.77
N TYR A 81 3.92 -2.59 -28.41
CA TYR A 81 5.06 -2.59 -29.33
C TYR A 81 6.36 -2.99 -28.58
N SER A 82 6.59 -2.41 -27.40
CA SER A 82 7.75 -2.76 -26.57
C SER A 82 7.85 -4.25 -26.28
N VAL A 83 6.74 -4.87 -25.84
CA VAL A 83 6.73 -6.30 -25.52
C VAL A 83 7.03 -7.17 -26.71
N LYS A 84 6.57 -6.78 -27.91
CA LYS A 84 6.72 -7.56 -29.12
C LYS A 84 8.07 -7.35 -29.84
N HIS A 85 8.61 -6.14 -29.78
CA HIS A 85 9.70 -5.73 -30.66
C HIS A 85 10.93 -5.17 -29.94
N ASP A 86 10.86 -5.01 -28.60
CA ASP A 86 11.97 -4.44 -27.81
C ASP A 86 12.38 -5.37 -26.67
N PRO A 87 13.16 -6.42 -26.96
CA PRO A 87 13.60 -7.40 -25.95
C PRO A 87 14.50 -6.77 -24.86
N GLY A 88 15.05 -5.59 -25.11
CA GLY A 88 15.83 -4.83 -24.11
C GLY A 88 14.97 -4.15 -23.06
N CYS A 89 13.65 -4.01 -23.29
CA CYS A 89 12.73 -3.41 -22.33
C CYS A 89 11.93 -4.47 -21.59
N LYS A 90 12.58 -5.28 -20.77
CA LYS A 90 11.91 -6.29 -19.93
C LYS A 90 10.81 -5.71 -19.04
N ARG A 91 10.98 -4.47 -18.61
CA ARG A 91 10.02 -3.74 -17.77
C ARG A 91 8.64 -3.61 -18.42
N SER A 92 8.56 -3.50 -19.75
CA SER A 92 7.28 -3.43 -20.46
C SER A 92 6.48 -4.73 -20.35
N VAL A 93 7.13 -5.89 -20.21
CA VAL A 93 6.43 -7.16 -19.95
C VAL A 93 5.66 -7.10 -18.65
N TYR A 94 6.30 -6.58 -17.58
CA TYR A 94 5.64 -6.43 -16.26
C TYR A 94 4.56 -5.35 -16.29
N ALA A 95 4.76 -4.28 -17.04
CA ALA A 95 3.74 -3.26 -17.23
C ALA A 95 2.49 -3.82 -17.90
N VAL A 96 2.64 -4.63 -18.94
CA VAL A 96 1.50 -5.26 -19.65
C VAL A 96 0.83 -6.34 -18.79
N LYS A 97 1.59 -7.14 -18.00
CA LYS A 97 1.02 -8.03 -16.98
C LYS A 97 0.19 -7.26 -15.95
N PHE A 98 0.71 -6.11 -15.50
CA PHE A 98 0.02 -5.26 -14.53
C PHE A 98 -1.30 -4.72 -15.10
N VAL A 99 -1.32 -4.27 -16.37
CA VAL A 99 -2.56 -3.88 -17.09
C VAL A 99 -3.55 -5.04 -17.09
N ALA A 100 -3.13 -6.25 -17.48
CA ALA A 100 -4.01 -7.41 -17.53
C ALA A 100 -4.66 -7.69 -16.16
N LYS A 101 -3.89 -7.62 -15.06
CA LYS A 101 -4.40 -7.83 -13.71
C LYS A 101 -5.37 -6.75 -13.24
N LEU A 102 -5.12 -5.48 -13.56
CA LEU A 102 -6.04 -4.40 -13.21
C LEU A 102 -7.36 -4.53 -13.96
N VAL A 103 -7.31 -4.83 -15.26
CA VAL A 103 -8.50 -5.04 -16.08
C VAL A 103 -9.32 -6.24 -15.59
N ASP A 104 -8.68 -7.39 -15.31
CA ASP A 104 -9.31 -8.58 -14.68
C ASP A 104 -9.94 -8.27 -13.30
N SER A 105 -9.48 -7.21 -12.65
CA SER A 105 -10.02 -6.72 -11.37
C SER A 105 -11.13 -5.68 -11.54
N GLY A 106 -11.59 -5.41 -12.77
CA GLY A 106 -12.69 -4.50 -13.08
C GLY A 106 -12.31 -3.02 -13.16
N TYR A 107 -11.02 -2.68 -13.24
CA TYR A 107 -10.58 -1.30 -13.41
C TYR A 107 -10.95 -0.77 -14.78
N THR A 108 -11.42 0.47 -14.84
CA THR A 108 -11.68 1.20 -16.09
C THR A 108 -10.39 1.61 -16.80
N GLU A 109 -10.47 1.97 -18.06
CA GLU A 109 -9.31 2.43 -18.86
C GLU A 109 -8.56 3.59 -18.18
N SER A 110 -9.29 4.57 -17.64
CA SER A 110 -8.69 5.73 -16.94
C SER A 110 -7.99 5.34 -15.64
N GLU A 111 -8.59 4.46 -14.86
CA GLU A 111 -7.99 3.96 -13.60
C GLU A 111 -6.73 3.14 -13.88
N VAL A 112 -6.73 2.29 -14.92
CA VAL A 112 -5.53 1.54 -15.34
C VAL A 112 -4.41 2.47 -15.76
N SER A 113 -4.71 3.51 -16.55
CA SER A 113 -3.71 4.52 -16.95
C SER A 113 -3.15 5.28 -15.76
N GLU A 114 -4.00 5.64 -14.78
CA GLU A 114 -3.57 6.31 -13.54
C GLU A 114 -2.63 5.40 -12.73
N GLU A 115 -2.95 4.13 -12.56
CA GLU A 115 -2.11 3.18 -11.84
C GLU A 115 -0.77 2.92 -12.56
N LEU A 116 -0.77 2.85 -13.90
CA LEU A 116 0.46 2.80 -14.69
C LEU A 116 1.32 4.05 -14.48
N GLN A 117 0.70 5.22 -14.47
CA GLN A 117 1.41 6.47 -14.21
C GLN A 117 2.06 6.45 -12.82
N LYS A 118 1.32 6.11 -11.77
CA LYS A 118 1.82 5.98 -10.40
C LYS A 118 3.01 5.01 -10.32
N ARG A 119 2.90 3.85 -10.98
CA ARG A 119 3.92 2.81 -10.92
C ARG A 119 5.16 3.12 -11.74
N TYR A 120 5.03 3.68 -12.92
CA TYR A 120 6.13 3.76 -13.90
C TYR A 120 6.63 5.17 -14.20
N ARG A 121 5.83 6.20 -13.97
CA ARG A 121 6.19 7.59 -14.28
C ARG A 121 6.40 8.44 -13.03
N ASP A 122 5.49 8.35 -12.06
CA ASP A 122 5.54 9.14 -10.83
C ASP A 122 6.31 8.43 -9.72
N ALA A 123 6.80 7.22 -9.97
CA ALA A 123 7.54 6.43 -9.02
C ALA A 123 8.89 7.08 -8.67
N VAL A 124 8.84 8.04 -7.76
CA VAL A 124 10.05 8.63 -7.17
C VAL A 124 10.65 7.60 -6.22
N HIS A 125 11.93 7.24 -6.46
CA HIS A 125 12.69 6.47 -5.49
C HIS A 125 12.83 7.29 -4.20
N LYS A 126 12.43 6.71 -3.09
CA LYS A 126 12.58 7.27 -1.76
C LYS A 126 13.77 6.61 -1.09
N ASP A 127 14.63 7.42 -0.53
CA ASP A 127 15.65 6.95 0.37
C ASP A 127 15.02 6.74 1.74
N ILE A 128 14.97 5.50 2.19
CA ILE A 128 14.35 5.09 3.46
C ILE A 128 15.46 4.54 4.36
N ASP A 129 15.64 5.14 5.53
CA ASP A 129 16.65 4.69 6.48
C ASP A 129 16.24 3.34 7.10
N VAL A 130 16.94 2.29 6.68
CA VAL A 130 16.76 0.94 7.21
C VAL A 130 17.86 0.50 8.17
N SER A 131 18.80 1.38 8.51
CA SER A 131 20.01 1.05 9.29
C SER A 131 19.69 0.45 10.68
N ARG A 132 18.56 0.82 11.26
CA ARG A 132 18.09 0.34 12.57
C ARG A 132 16.88 -0.58 12.47
N ALA A 133 16.33 -0.77 11.29
CA ALA A 133 15.14 -1.56 11.08
C ALA A 133 15.40 -3.05 11.36
N PRO A 134 14.53 -3.73 12.09
CA PRO A 134 14.58 -5.19 12.15
C PRO A 134 14.48 -5.78 10.74
N THR A 135 15.43 -6.67 10.41
CA THR A 135 15.56 -7.18 9.05
C THR A 135 15.50 -8.71 9.04
N LYS A 136 14.78 -9.30 8.08
CA LYS A 136 14.83 -10.72 7.69
C LYS A 136 15.35 -10.85 6.26
N GLY A 137 16.15 -11.90 6.01
CA GLY A 137 16.80 -12.15 4.72
C GLY A 137 18.25 -11.66 4.69
N PRO A 138 18.96 -11.89 3.58
CA PRO A 138 20.40 -11.58 3.49
C PRO A 138 20.63 -10.06 3.44
N ALA A 139 21.73 -9.62 4.08
CA ALA A 139 22.13 -8.21 4.06
C ALA A 139 22.37 -7.70 2.62
N GLU A 140 22.93 -8.57 1.76
CA GLU A 140 23.29 -8.27 0.36
C GLU A 140 22.14 -8.56 -0.63
N ALA A 141 20.89 -8.67 -0.15
CA ALA A 141 19.75 -8.90 -1.01
C ALA A 141 19.61 -7.75 -2.03
N ARG A 142 19.37 -8.12 -3.29
CA ARG A 142 19.19 -7.14 -4.40
C ARG A 142 17.88 -6.37 -4.29
N VAL A 143 16.88 -6.93 -3.62
CA VAL A 143 15.59 -6.30 -3.39
C VAL A 143 15.37 -6.09 -1.90
N THR A 144 15.17 -4.84 -1.52
CA THR A 144 14.80 -4.46 -0.16
C THR A 144 13.31 -4.13 -0.14
N LEU A 145 12.55 -4.92 0.60
CA LEU A 145 11.18 -4.61 0.99
C LEU A 145 11.22 -3.81 2.28
N VAL A 146 10.59 -2.64 2.31
CA VAL A 146 10.37 -1.89 3.54
C VAL A 146 8.88 -1.84 3.79
N GLU A 147 8.43 -2.38 4.93
CA GLU A 147 7.03 -2.44 5.29
C GLU A 147 6.77 -1.53 6.50
N PHE A 148 5.92 -0.49 6.31
CA PHE A 148 5.42 0.35 7.39
C PHE A 148 4.11 -0.23 7.91
N VAL A 149 4.10 -0.59 9.20
CA VAL A 149 3.02 -1.38 9.78
C VAL A 149 2.54 -0.87 11.13
N ASP A 150 1.32 -1.28 11.45
CA ASP A 150 0.65 -1.08 12.73
C ASP A 150 0.15 -2.44 13.25
N TYR A 151 0.51 -2.80 14.48
CA TYR A 151 0.18 -4.10 15.07
C TYR A 151 -1.32 -4.33 15.32
N GLU A 152 -2.12 -3.28 15.46
CA GLU A 152 -3.58 -3.39 15.59
C GLU A 152 -4.30 -3.33 14.23
N CYS A 153 -3.59 -3.11 13.13
CA CYS A 153 -4.18 -3.04 11.80
C CYS A 153 -4.47 -4.45 11.24
N PRO A 154 -5.75 -4.81 10.95
CA PRO A 154 -6.10 -6.12 10.39
C PRO A 154 -5.42 -6.40 9.05
N HIS A 155 -5.28 -5.39 8.20
CA HIS A 155 -4.62 -5.52 6.90
C HIS A 155 -3.12 -5.81 7.04
N CYS A 156 -2.43 -5.21 8.04
CA CYS A 156 -1.04 -5.54 8.36
C CYS A 156 -0.89 -6.98 8.81
N ARG A 157 -1.80 -7.44 9.70
CA ARG A 157 -1.81 -8.85 10.16
C ARG A 157 -1.93 -9.82 8.99
N SER A 158 -2.82 -9.54 8.04
CA SER A 158 -2.97 -10.35 6.82
C SER A 158 -1.72 -10.30 5.93
N ALA A 159 -1.07 -9.16 5.81
CA ALA A 159 0.14 -8.98 5.01
C ALA A 159 1.34 -9.79 5.55
N GLN A 160 1.38 -10.14 6.85
CA GLN A 160 2.50 -10.92 7.42
C GLN A 160 2.65 -12.31 6.78
N ALA A 161 1.53 -12.96 6.41
CA ALA A 161 1.59 -14.24 5.71
C ALA A 161 2.17 -14.07 4.30
N LEU A 162 1.79 -12.99 3.61
CA LEU A 162 2.31 -12.65 2.30
C LEU A 162 3.82 -12.34 2.34
N MET A 163 4.28 -11.56 3.32
CA MET A 163 5.71 -11.25 3.48
C MET A 163 6.54 -12.51 3.73
N ARG A 164 6.03 -13.45 4.51
CA ARG A 164 6.70 -14.76 4.70
C ARG A 164 6.83 -15.51 3.38
N GLN A 165 5.75 -15.62 2.60
CA GLN A 165 5.78 -16.29 1.30
C GLN A 165 6.78 -15.63 0.33
N VAL A 166 6.86 -14.29 0.32
CA VAL A 166 7.86 -13.58 -0.50
C VAL A 166 9.27 -13.94 -0.09
N LEU A 167 9.57 -13.96 1.21
CA LEU A 167 10.90 -14.35 1.71
C LEU A 167 11.24 -15.81 1.37
N ASP A 168 10.24 -16.71 1.46
CA ASP A 168 10.40 -18.13 1.13
C ASP A 168 10.63 -18.35 -0.37
N ASN A 169 9.96 -17.57 -1.23
CA ASN A 169 10.13 -17.62 -2.69
C ASN A 169 11.45 -17.01 -3.18
N TYR A 170 11.98 -16.03 -2.43
CA TYR A 170 13.20 -15.28 -2.80
C TYR A 170 14.25 -15.26 -1.68
N PRO A 171 14.67 -16.41 -1.13
CA PRO A 171 15.45 -16.49 0.11
C PRO A 171 16.84 -15.87 0.03
N ARG A 172 17.37 -15.62 -1.17
CA ARG A 172 18.68 -15.00 -1.41
C ARG A 172 18.61 -13.63 -2.05
N GLN A 173 17.44 -13.25 -2.59
CA GLN A 173 17.28 -12.04 -3.41
C GLN A 173 16.54 -10.93 -2.69
N VAL A 174 15.75 -11.27 -1.66
CA VAL A 174 14.89 -10.33 -0.94
C VAL A 174 15.28 -10.27 0.52
N ARG A 175 15.32 -9.05 1.06
CA ARG A 175 15.29 -8.78 2.50
C ARG A 175 14.08 -7.93 2.84
N LEU A 176 13.48 -8.19 4.00
CA LEU A 176 12.37 -7.43 4.58
C LEU A 176 12.88 -6.58 5.73
N CYS A 177 12.65 -5.28 5.66
CA CYS A 177 12.89 -4.31 6.72
C CYS A 177 11.57 -3.83 7.29
N PHE A 178 11.43 -3.92 8.61
CA PHE A 178 10.20 -3.59 9.31
C PHE A 178 10.29 -2.18 9.91
N LYS A 179 9.26 -1.35 9.67
CA LYS A 179 9.14 0.01 10.18
C LYS A 179 7.83 0.18 10.94
N HIS A 180 7.89 0.78 12.10
CA HIS A 180 6.71 1.06 12.90
C HIS A 180 5.95 2.29 12.38
N PHE A 181 4.65 2.12 12.14
CA PHE A 181 3.78 3.25 11.79
C PHE A 181 2.45 3.17 12.57
N PRO A 182 2.49 3.36 13.91
CA PRO A 182 1.28 3.28 14.73
C PRO A 182 0.28 4.38 14.34
N LEU A 183 -0.96 3.98 14.01
CA LEU A 183 -2.05 4.89 13.65
C LEU A 183 -2.67 5.49 14.91
N GLY A 184 -3.11 6.75 14.82
CA GLY A 184 -3.71 7.44 15.97
C GLY A 184 -5.09 6.92 16.38
N SER A 185 -5.73 6.12 15.51
CA SER A 185 -7.01 5.46 15.77
C SER A 185 -6.88 4.16 16.59
N HIS A 186 -5.67 3.61 16.74
CA HIS A 186 -5.40 2.35 17.41
C HIS A 186 -4.79 2.61 18.79
N THR A 187 -5.46 2.09 19.83
CA THR A 187 -5.17 2.45 21.23
C THR A 187 -3.81 1.96 21.72
N ASN A 188 -3.45 0.72 21.41
CA ASN A 188 -2.25 0.07 21.93
C ASN A 188 -1.14 -0.10 20.88
N SER A 189 -1.38 0.35 19.66
CA SER A 189 -0.47 0.18 18.54
C SER A 189 0.93 0.78 18.83
N ARG A 190 0.97 1.98 19.40
CA ARG A 190 2.22 2.63 19.81
C ARG A 190 2.95 1.83 20.89
N LEU A 191 2.24 1.40 21.92
CA LEU A 191 2.82 0.59 22.99
C LEU A 191 3.36 -0.74 22.45
N ALA A 192 2.63 -1.40 21.56
CA ALA A 192 3.07 -2.64 20.93
C ALA A 192 4.34 -2.45 20.06
N ALA A 193 4.43 -1.33 19.33
CA ALA A 193 5.62 -0.95 18.58
C ALA A 193 6.82 -0.72 19.51
N GLU A 194 6.66 0.03 20.58
CA GLU A 194 7.70 0.29 21.59
C GLU A 194 8.15 -1.02 22.27
N ALA A 195 7.20 -1.91 22.59
CA ALA A 195 7.45 -3.21 23.19
C ALA A 195 8.27 -4.15 22.27
N ALA A 196 7.97 -4.16 20.97
CA ALA A 196 8.73 -4.91 19.98
C ALA A 196 10.13 -4.32 19.76
N THR A 197 10.27 -2.99 19.79
CA THR A 197 11.56 -2.32 19.70
C THR A 197 12.41 -2.61 20.95
N ALA A 198 11.81 -2.69 22.14
CA ALA A 198 12.51 -3.11 23.34
C ALA A 198 12.99 -4.58 23.24
N ALA A 199 12.21 -5.46 22.63
CA ALA A 199 12.62 -6.85 22.37
C ALA A 199 13.78 -6.92 21.36
N GLN A 200 13.86 -5.99 20.40
CA GLN A 200 14.96 -5.88 19.44
C GLN A 200 16.30 -5.65 20.15
N LYS A 201 16.34 -4.85 21.22
CA LYS A 201 17.57 -4.62 22.03
C LYS A 201 18.15 -5.90 22.64
N GLN A 202 17.35 -6.94 22.74
CA GLN A 202 17.77 -8.28 23.19
C GLN A 202 17.87 -9.30 22.03
N GLY A 203 17.86 -8.84 20.77
CA GLY A 203 17.98 -9.69 19.58
C GLY A 203 16.74 -10.56 19.31
N LYS A 204 15.60 -10.28 19.94
CA LYS A 204 14.38 -11.11 19.84
C LYS A 204 13.19 -10.40 19.21
N PHE A 205 13.46 -9.44 18.31
CA PHE A 205 12.38 -8.73 17.61
C PHE A 205 11.40 -9.70 16.92
N TRP A 206 11.89 -10.57 16.07
CA TRP A 206 11.03 -11.43 15.25
C TRP A 206 10.18 -12.41 16.06
N PRO A 207 10.73 -13.20 16.98
CA PRO A 207 9.90 -14.07 17.80
C PRO A 207 8.90 -13.30 18.67
N TYR A 208 9.25 -12.08 19.10
CA TYR A 208 8.34 -11.21 19.82
C TYR A 208 7.23 -10.68 18.90
N SER A 209 7.58 -10.14 17.75
CA SER A 209 6.66 -9.62 16.75
C SER A 209 5.65 -10.67 16.29
N ASP A 210 6.10 -11.91 16.00
CA ASP A 210 5.21 -13.02 15.62
C ASP A 210 4.14 -13.29 16.69
N LYS A 211 4.51 -13.21 17.98
CA LYS A 211 3.58 -13.35 19.10
C LYS A 211 2.65 -12.13 19.24
N VAL A 212 3.13 -10.91 18.97
CA VAL A 212 2.30 -9.71 18.96
C VAL A 212 1.22 -9.84 17.89
N TRP A 213 1.57 -10.25 16.67
CA TRP A 213 0.59 -10.51 15.60
C TRP A 213 -0.45 -11.58 15.97
N ALA A 214 -0.03 -12.63 16.67
CA ALA A 214 -0.94 -13.68 17.13
C ALA A 214 -1.95 -13.18 18.20
N ASN A 215 -1.66 -12.05 18.87
CA ASN A 215 -2.50 -11.43 19.88
C ASN A 215 -3.02 -10.04 19.49
N ALA A 216 -3.03 -9.71 18.19
CA ALA A 216 -3.32 -8.36 17.68
C ALA A 216 -4.69 -7.80 18.11
N ASP A 217 -5.64 -8.66 18.45
CA ASP A 217 -6.97 -8.26 18.90
C ASP A 217 -6.99 -7.85 20.40
N ASN A 218 -5.88 -8.06 21.15
CA ASN A 218 -5.81 -7.78 22.59
C ASN A 218 -4.38 -7.42 23.04
N LEU A 219 -3.85 -6.29 22.57
CA LEU A 219 -2.48 -5.83 22.87
C LEU A 219 -2.40 -4.98 24.15
N THR A 220 -2.92 -5.51 25.27
CA THR A 220 -2.78 -4.84 26.56
C THR A 220 -1.35 -4.90 27.08
N PRO A 221 -0.93 -4.00 28.02
CA PRO A 221 0.39 -4.07 28.66
C PRO A 221 0.69 -5.43 29.29
N ALA A 222 -0.31 -6.08 29.88
CA ALA A 222 -0.17 -7.40 30.50
C ALA A 222 0.10 -8.49 29.45
N VAL A 223 -0.56 -8.43 28.28
CA VAL A 223 -0.33 -9.37 27.18
C VAL A 223 1.06 -9.17 26.60
N LEU A 224 1.49 -7.94 26.38
CA LEU A 224 2.83 -7.63 25.85
C LEU A 224 3.95 -8.12 26.78
N GLU A 225 3.76 -7.97 28.09
CA GLU A 225 4.70 -8.53 29.08
C GLU A 225 4.68 -10.06 29.13
N LYS A 226 3.50 -10.68 29.01
CA LYS A 226 3.39 -12.14 28.91
C LYS A 226 4.16 -12.64 27.69
N ILE A 227 4.04 -11.98 26.53
CA ILE A 227 4.80 -12.29 25.33
C ILE A 227 6.31 -12.19 25.61
N ALA A 228 6.77 -11.15 26.31
CA ALA A 228 8.18 -10.98 26.66
C ALA A 228 8.73 -12.18 27.46
N LYS A 229 7.95 -12.68 28.40
CA LYS A 229 8.28 -13.90 29.17
C LYS A 229 8.32 -15.14 28.27
N GLU A 230 7.31 -15.32 27.41
CA GLU A 230 7.17 -16.49 26.53
C GLU A 230 8.32 -16.61 25.53
N VAL A 231 8.82 -15.49 25.02
CA VAL A 231 9.97 -15.49 24.10
C VAL A 231 11.32 -15.48 24.84
N GLY A 232 11.30 -15.55 26.18
CA GLY A 232 12.50 -15.67 27.01
C GLY A 232 13.33 -14.38 27.05
N LEU A 233 12.71 -13.20 27.06
CA LEU A 233 13.39 -11.94 27.34
C LEU A 233 13.73 -11.83 28.84
N ASP A 234 14.81 -11.12 29.15
CA ASP A 234 14.97 -10.51 30.46
C ASP A 234 13.88 -9.44 30.63
N VAL A 235 12.85 -9.79 31.38
CA VAL A 235 11.66 -8.95 31.54
C VAL A 235 11.96 -7.66 32.31
N ALA A 236 12.90 -7.69 33.24
CA ALA A 236 13.27 -6.48 33.99
C ALA A 236 13.97 -5.47 33.06
N ARG A 237 14.92 -5.95 32.25
CA ARG A 237 15.58 -5.16 31.23
C ARG A 237 14.60 -4.69 30.16
N TRP A 238 13.72 -5.57 29.66
CA TRP A 238 12.71 -5.22 28.68
C TRP A 238 11.78 -4.10 29.17
N ARG A 239 11.31 -4.15 30.44
CA ARG A 239 10.51 -3.07 31.03
C ARG A 239 11.28 -1.75 31.14
N SER A 240 12.55 -1.81 31.52
CA SER A 240 13.41 -0.63 31.58
C SER A 240 13.59 -0.01 30.19
N ASP A 241 13.88 -0.84 29.20
CA ASP A 241 14.03 -0.40 27.81
C ASP A 241 12.71 0.18 27.26
N LEU A 242 11.57 -0.49 27.47
CA LEU A 242 10.25 -0.04 27.03
C LEU A 242 9.91 1.38 27.55
N ASN A 243 10.31 1.71 28.78
CA ASN A 243 10.07 3.01 29.38
C ASN A 243 11.10 4.07 28.99
N SER A 244 12.16 3.70 28.26
CA SER A 244 13.24 4.61 27.89
C SER A 244 12.84 5.58 26.78
N GLU A 245 13.39 6.79 26.83
CA GLU A 245 13.21 7.78 25.75
C GLU A 245 13.82 7.31 24.43
N GLU A 246 14.86 6.48 24.47
CA GLU A 246 15.49 5.89 23.28
C GLU A 246 14.46 5.07 22.45
N ILE A 247 13.71 4.17 23.11
CA ILE A 247 12.71 3.33 22.43
C ILE A 247 11.55 4.17 21.89
N LYS A 248 11.05 5.12 22.69
CA LYS A 248 9.98 6.03 22.25
C LYS A 248 10.41 6.90 21.06
N ALA A 249 11.65 7.36 21.08
CA ALA A 249 12.22 8.14 19.98
C ALA A 249 12.38 7.30 18.71
N ALA A 250 12.80 6.02 18.81
CA ALA A 250 12.94 5.14 17.68
C ALA A 250 11.60 4.92 16.95
N VAL A 251 10.52 4.62 17.67
CA VAL A 251 9.18 4.47 17.09
C VAL A 251 8.68 5.80 16.52
N THR A 252 8.96 6.91 17.20
CA THR A 252 8.58 8.25 16.71
C THR A 252 9.31 8.58 15.40
N GLN A 253 10.58 8.21 15.29
CA GLN A 253 11.38 8.43 14.07
C GLN A 253 10.83 7.65 12.89
N ASP A 254 10.52 6.35 13.06
CA ASP A 254 9.90 5.54 12.01
C ASP A 254 8.58 6.17 11.53
N LYS A 255 7.73 6.58 12.48
CA LYS A 255 6.46 7.24 12.15
C LYS A 255 6.67 8.57 11.44
N SER A 256 7.62 9.38 11.89
CA SER A 256 7.92 10.69 11.29
C SER A 256 8.45 10.53 9.87
N GLU A 257 9.34 9.56 9.63
CA GLU A 257 9.84 9.24 8.30
C GLU A 257 8.68 8.79 7.39
N GLY A 258 7.83 7.86 7.84
CA GLY A 258 6.65 7.45 7.07
C GLY A 258 5.72 8.62 6.76
N THR A 259 5.51 9.53 7.71
CA THR A 259 4.70 10.75 7.51
C THR A 259 5.34 11.66 6.45
N ALA A 260 6.65 11.86 6.49
CA ALA A 260 7.39 12.64 5.48
C ALA A 260 7.34 12.01 4.08
N LEU A 261 7.22 10.68 4.01
CA LEU A 261 6.98 9.94 2.77
C LEU A 261 5.52 10.01 2.27
N GLY A 262 4.63 10.68 3.02
CA GLY A 262 3.20 10.80 2.69
C GLY A 262 2.39 9.54 3.02
N ILE A 263 2.88 8.69 3.94
CA ILE A 263 2.13 7.52 4.40
C ILE A 263 1.01 7.98 5.33
N ASN A 264 -0.20 7.49 5.08
CA ASN A 264 -1.41 7.77 5.87
C ASN A 264 -2.21 6.51 6.21
N SER A 265 -1.78 5.35 5.72
CA SER A 265 -2.43 4.05 5.94
C SER A 265 -1.41 2.93 6.03
N THR A 266 -1.80 1.80 6.62
CA THR A 266 -0.97 0.61 6.78
C THR A 266 -1.71 -0.65 6.30
N PRO A 267 -1.00 -1.66 5.78
CA PRO A 267 0.43 -1.63 5.48
C PRO A 267 0.76 -0.71 4.30
N THR A 268 1.92 -0.05 4.34
CA THR A 268 2.51 0.59 3.17
C THR A 268 3.86 -0.05 2.90
N ILE A 269 4.05 -0.52 1.67
CA ILE A 269 5.21 -1.31 1.26
C ILE A 269 6.01 -0.53 0.22
N TYR A 270 7.33 -0.58 0.32
CA TYR A 270 8.27 -0.08 -0.68
C TYR A 270 9.18 -1.23 -1.15
N LEU A 271 9.45 -1.29 -2.44
CA LEU A 271 10.46 -2.15 -3.03
C LEU A 271 11.58 -1.26 -3.60
N ASN A 272 12.80 -1.44 -3.10
CA ASN A 272 13.94 -0.61 -3.49
C ASN A 272 13.62 0.89 -3.54
N GLY A 273 12.89 1.39 -2.52
CA GLY A 273 12.49 2.79 -2.42
C GLY A 273 11.30 3.22 -3.30
N ARG A 274 10.74 2.31 -4.10
CA ARG A 274 9.50 2.56 -4.89
C ARG A 274 8.28 2.10 -4.12
N LYS A 275 7.30 2.98 -3.92
CA LYS A 275 6.05 2.62 -3.25
C LYS A 275 5.31 1.56 -4.06
N TYR A 276 5.00 0.45 -3.41
CA TYR A 276 4.22 -0.63 -4.02
C TYR A 276 2.80 -0.16 -4.29
N ALA A 277 2.39 -0.24 -5.55
CA ALA A 277 1.03 -0.04 -6.01
C ALA A 277 0.60 -1.32 -6.72
N GLY A 278 -0.23 -2.13 -6.08
CA GLY A 278 -0.66 -3.40 -6.60
C GLY A 278 -1.50 -4.17 -5.58
N ARG A 279 -2.07 -5.29 -6.02
CA ARG A 279 -2.84 -6.17 -5.13
C ARG A 279 -1.91 -6.81 -4.10
N HIS A 280 -2.40 -6.95 -2.89
CA HIS A 280 -1.69 -7.63 -1.81
C HIS A 280 -1.86 -9.16 -1.93
N ASP A 281 -1.34 -9.72 -3.02
CA ASP A 281 -1.25 -11.16 -3.28
C ASP A 281 0.16 -11.53 -3.73
N ILE A 282 0.49 -12.82 -3.61
CA ILE A 282 1.86 -13.31 -3.85
C ILE A 282 2.28 -13.16 -5.33
N GLU A 283 1.35 -13.32 -6.26
CA GLU A 283 1.65 -13.20 -7.69
C GLU A 283 2.02 -11.75 -8.05
N SER A 284 1.20 -10.78 -7.58
CA SER A 284 1.41 -9.37 -7.86
C SER A 284 2.71 -8.84 -7.27
N ILE A 285 3.02 -9.19 -6.03
CA ILE A 285 4.27 -8.74 -5.40
C ILE A 285 5.50 -9.45 -5.97
N SER A 286 5.36 -10.73 -6.37
CA SER A 286 6.44 -11.45 -7.06
C SER A 286 6.78 -10.85 -8.42
N ASP A 287 5.79 -10.42 -9.19
CA ASP A 287 6.04 -9.70 -10.45
C ASP A 287 6.86 -8.41 -10.22
N TRP A 288 6.63 -7.69 -9.12
CA TRP A 288 7.44 -6.52 -8.79
C TRP A 288 8.86 -6.90 -8.37
N VAL A 289 9.00 -7.95 -7.58
CA VAL A 289 10.33 -8.47 -7.19
C VAL A 289 11.11 -8.93 -8.42
N ASP A 290 10.47 -9.65 -9.33
CA ASP A 290 11.11 -10.12 -10.57
C ASP A 290 11.48 -8.96 -11.51
N GLU A 291 10.63 -7.91 -11.59
CA GLU A 291 10.94 -6.66 -12.30
C GLU A 291 12.19 -5.99 -11.71
N GLU A 292 12.29 -5.87 -10.37
CA GLU A 292 13.45 -5.27 -9.70
C GLU A 292 14.71 -6.14 -9.87
N LEU A 293 14.56 -7.46 -9.98
CA LEU A 293 15.66 -8.37 -10.27
C LEU A 293 16.10 -8.35 -11.74
N GLY A 294 15.32 -7.73 -12.63
CA GLY A 294 15.57 -7.67 -14.08
C GLY A 294 15.42 -9.03 -14.76
N LYS A 295 14.52 -9.89 -14.27
CA LYS A 295 14.22 -11.21 -14.84
C LYS A 295 13.40 -11.13 -16.12
#